data_bb0006d10fe8302061cd78983947219b
#
_entry.id   bb0006d10fe8302061cd78983947219b
#
_cell.length_a   1.000
_cell.length_b   1.000
_cell.length_c   1.000
_cell.angle_alpha   90.00
_cell.angle_beta   90.00
_cell.angle_gamma   90.00
#
_symmetry.space_group_name_H-M   'P 1'
#
loop_
_entity.id
_entity.type
_entity.pdbx_description
1 polymer ?
#
loop_
_entity_poly.entity_id
_entity_poly.type
_entity_poly.pdbx_seq_one_letter_code
_entity_poly.pdbx_strand_id
1 'polypeptide(L)'
;MINVHQPSLWDDPNDDDELRIEKTNLAQVEIRRSKRRKNSVTAFREHGKTVVVIPARLPARDVDDYVRDLVGKLDARDEKTASIEALEKRAAKLVKTYLDHDVINNHHVPVTIKWVTNQNSRWGSCTPDDGKIRLSHRLREMPAYVIECVLLHELIHLVVSDHSAKFYEFMNRYPHFEKAEAY
;
A
#
# COMPACT_ATOMS: atom_id res chain seq x y z
N MET A 1 -0.01 21.33 -15.21
CA MET A 1 0.32 20.02 -14.61
C MET A 1 1.25 20.28 -13.42
N ILE A 2 0.79 20.00 -12.21
CA ILE A 2 1.61 20.16 -11.01
C ILE A 2 2.40 18.86 -10.86
N ASN A 3 3.72 18.94 -11.01
CA ASN A 3 4.61 17.80 -10.86
C ASN A 3 4.82 17.55 -9.36
N VAL A 4 4.23 16.49 -8.81
CA VAL A 4 4.49 16.02 -7.44
C VAL A 4 5.82 15.28 -7.48
N HIS A 5 6.93 16.01 -7.25
CA HIS A 5 8.27 15.44 -7.22
C HIS A 5 8.45 14.64 -5.92
N GLN A 6 8.81 13.36 -6.04
CA GLN A 6 9.37 12.60 -4.91
C GLN A 6 10.71 13.24 -4.53
N PRO A 7 10.98 13.53 -3.23
CA PRO A 7 12.31 13.99 -2.84
C PRO A 7 13.34 12.92 -3.22
N SER A 8 14.39 13.33 -3.92
CA SER A 8 15.52 12.45 -4.17
C SER A 8 16.28 12.25 -2.84
N LEU A 9 16.99 11.12 -2.71
CA LEU A 9 17.84 10.79 -1.55
C LEU A 9 18.92 11.85 -1.23
N TRP A 10 19.03 12.88 -2.07
CA TRP A 10 20.04 13.95 -2.01
C TRP A 10 19.46 15.32 -1.66
N ASP A 11 18.13 15.44 -1.47
CA ASP A 11 17.53 16.67 -0.96
C ASP A 11 17.68 16.69 0.56
N ASP A 12 18.77 17.28 1.04
CA ASP A 12 19.03 17.49 2.48
C ASP A 12 17.89 18.34 3.09
N PRO A 13 17.11 17.79 4.03
CA PRO A 13 16.04 18.54 4.68
C PRO A 13 16.54 19.65 5.62
N ASN A 14 17.86 19.73 5.84
CA ASN A 14 18.49 20.67 6.79
C ASN A 14 19.18 21.87 6.12
N ASP A 15 18.88 22.16 4.86
CA ASP A 15 19.40 23.39 4.23
C ASP A 15 18.70 24.61 4.87
N ASP A 16 19.47 25.45 5.59
CA ASP A 16 19.06 26.65 6.36
C ASP A 16 18.43 27.76 5.48
N ASP A 17 17.44 27.40 4.66
CA ASP A 17 16.62 28.36 3.95
C ASP A 17 15.51 28.80 4.93
N GLU A 18 15.51 30.11 5.26
CA GLU A 18 14.59 30.81 6.16
C GLU A 18 13.12 30.40 5.92
N LEU A 19 12.70 29.29 6.58
CA LEU A 19 11.36 28.70 6.44
C LEU A 19 10.39 29.46 7.34
N ARG A 20 9.48 30.22 6.76
CA ARG A 20 8.41 30.88 7.51
C ARG A 20 7.30 29.86 7.81
N ILE A 21 7.08 29.59 9.09
CA ILE A 21 6.02 28.68 9.58
C ILE A 21 4.70 29.45 9.64
N GLU A 22 3.68 28.98 8.96
CA GLU A 22 2.32 29.49 9.03
C GLU A 22 1.40 28.43 9.68
N LYS A 23 0.59 28.84 10.65
CA LYS A 23 -0.42 27.99 11.28
C LYS A 23 -1.70 28.05 10.44
N THR A 24 -2.14 26.93 9.89
CA THR A 24 -3.46 26.80 9.26
C THR A 24 -4.47 26.18 10.21
N ASN A 25 -5.77 26.34 9.90
CA ASN A 25 -6.88 25.71 10.63
C ASN A 25 -6.97 24.18 10.46
N LEU A 26 -6.11 23.58 9.65
CA LEU A 26 -5.93 22.13 9.57
C LEU A 26 -5.07 21.70 10.76
N ALA A 27 -5.72 21.28 11.83
CA ALA A 27 -5.08 20.79 13.05
C ALA A 27 -3.98 19.78 12.71
N GLN A 28 -2.70 20.09 13.05
CA GLN A 28 -1.50 19.28 12.87
C GLN A 28 -0.76 19.39 11.50
N VAL A 29 -1.03 20.39 10.68
CA VAL A 29 -0.26 20.65 9.45
C VAL A 29 0.68 21.82 9.68
N GLU A 30 1.97 21.61 9.44
CA GLU A 30 3.02 22.62 9.46
C GLU A 30 3.30 23.06 8.01
N ILE A 31 3.16 24.37 7.72
CA ILE A 31 3.45 24.92 6.39
C ILE A 31 4.81 25.62 6.44
N ARG A 32 5.70 25.19 5.53
CA ARG A 32 7.01 25.81 5.34
C ARG A 32 7.04 26.50 3.99
N ARG A 33 7.41 27.78 3.96
CA ARG A 33 7.59 28.57 2.72
C ARG A 33 9.05 28.57 2.30
N SER A 34 9.36 28.07 1.10
CA SER A 34 10.71 28.01 0.56
C SER A 34 10.93 29.06 -0.54
N LYS A 35 11.97 29.87 -0.40
CA LYS A 35 12.39 30.86 -1.41
C LYS A 35 13.03 30.18 -2.62
N ARG A 36 13.65 29.01 -2.43
CA ARG A 36 14.31 28.22 -3.47
C ARG A 36 13.33 27.59 -4.45
N ARG A 37 12.16 27.16 -3.94
CA ARG A 37 11.13 26.52 -4.77
C ARG A 37 10.33 27.56 -5.55
N LYS A 38 10.23 27.36 -6.88
CA LYS A 38 9.48 28.27 -7.77
C LYS A 38 8.03 27.80 -7.96
N ASN A 39 7.83 26.51 -8.28
CA ASN A 39 6.53 25.95 -8.67
C ASN A 39 6.20 24.60 -8.01
N SER A 40 7.13 24.02 -7.25
CA SER A 40 6.90 22.71 -6.63
C SER A 40 6.31 22.85 -5.22
N VAL A 41 5.29 22.04 -4.94
CA VAL A 41 4.70 21.86 -3.61
C VAL A 41 4.85 20.40 -3.22
N THR A 42 5.17 20.12 -1.94
CA THR A 42 5.33 18.75 -1.43
C THR A 42 4.73 18.62 -0.04
N ALA A 43 4.22 17.44 0.26
CA ALA A 43 3.80 17.07 1.62
C ALA A 43 4.51 15.79 2.05
N PHE A 44 4.90 15.70 3.31
CA PHE A 44 5.52 14.52 3.91
C PHE A 44 5.27 14.46 5.41
N ARG A 45 5.55 13.29 6.02
CA ARG A 45 5.49 13.09 7.48
C ARG A 45 6.86 13.34 8.08
N GLU A 46 6.92 14.14 9.13
CA GLU A 46 8.11 14.43 9.90
C GLU A 46 7.78 14.45 11.39
N HIS A 47 8.41 13.59 12.18
CA HIS A 47 8.18 13.47 13.63
C HIS A 47 6.70 13.40 14.05
N GLY A 48 5.88 12.65 13.27
CA GLY A 48 4.45 12.50 13.53
C GLY A 48 3.58 13.67 13.10
N LYS A 49 4.15 14.73 12.49
CA LYS A 49 3.43 15.87 11.93
C LYS A 49 3.38 15.80 10.41
N THR A 50 2.35 16.38 9.83
CA THR A 50 2.29 16.62 8.39
C THR A 50 3.00 17.94 8.08
N VAL A 51 4.03 17.89 7.24
CA VAL A 51 4.75 19.08 6.77
C VAL A 51 4.42 19.30 5.31
N VAL A 52 4.02 20.54 4.96
CA VAL A 52 3.76 20.95 3.57
C VAL A 52 4.71 22.06 3.23
N VAL A 53 5.56 21.85 2.20
CA VAL A 53 6.50 22.86 1.71
C VAL A 53 5.97 23.48 0.42
N ILE A 54 5.78 24.81 0.45
CA ILE A 54 5.23 25.59 -0.66
C ILE A 54 6.21 26.67 -1.11
N PRO A 55 6.11 27.18 -2.36
CA PRO A 55 6.87 28.35 -2.78
C PRO A 55 6.57 29.59 -1.94
N ALA A 56 7.58 30.39 -1.62
CA ALA A 56 7.38 31.62 -0.85
C ALA A 56 6.41 32.62 -1.55
N ARG A 57 6.31 32.55 -2.87
CA ARG A 57 5.46 33.44 -3.70
C ARG A 57 4.04 32.94 -3.88
N LEU A 58 3.68 31.75 -3.35
CA LEU A 58 2.33 31.23 -3.49
C LEU A 58 1.34 32.16 -2.78
N PRO A 59 0.28 32.65 -3.49
CA PRO A 59 -0.72 33.54 -2.89
C PRO A 59 -1.42 32.87 -1.69
N ALA A 60 -1.66 33.63 -0.61
CA ALA A 60 -2.27 33.12 0.61
C ALA A 60 -3.65 32.47 0.35
N ARG A 61 -4.44 33.02 -0.58
CA ARG A 61 -5.75 32.53 -0.96
C ARG A 61 -5.74 31.11 -1.54
N ASP A 62 -4.61 30.70 -2.15
CA ASP A 62 -4.48 29.41 -2.84
C ASP A 62 -3.86 28.33 -1.93
N VAL A 63 -3.31 28.72 -0.77
CA VAL A 63 -2.57 27.84 0.14
C VAL A 63 -3.46 26.72 0.70
N ASP A 64 -4.64 27.06 1.19
CA ASP A 64 -5.53 26.10 1.84
C ASP A 64 -6.01 24.99 0.89
N ASP A 65 -6.26 25.33 -0.37
CA ASP A 65 -6.68 24.37 -1.38
C ASP A 65 -5.55 23.42 -1.75
N TYR A 66 -4.32 23.95 -1.94
CA TYR A 66 -3.14 23.12 -2.16
C TYR A 66 -2.81 22.21 -0.98
N VAL A 67 -2.89 22.74 0.23
CA VAL A 67 -2.62 21.97 1.46
C VAL A 67 -3.62 20.83 1.58
N ARG A 68 -4.91 21.10 1.40
CA ARG A 68 -5.97 20.08 1.49
C ARG A 68 -5.79 18.97 0.46
N ASP A 69 -5.50 19.32 -0.79
CA ASP A 69 -5.24 18.34 -1.88
C ASP A 69 -4.01 17.47 -1.58
N LEU A 70 -2.91 18.10 -1.13
CA LEU A 70 -1.66 17.39 -0.84
C LEU A 70 -1.77 16.50 0.40
N VAL A 71 -2.42 16.97 1.46
CA VAL A 71 -2.65 16.17 2.67
C VAL A 71 -3.55 14.97 2.32
N GLY A 72 -4.63 15.17 1.57
CA GLY A 72 -5.49 14.07 1.13
C GLY A 72 -4.74 13.02 0.29
N LYS A 73 -3.85 13.45 -0.60
CA LYS A 73 -2.99 12.52 -1.37
C LYS A 73 -1.98 11.77 -0.51
N LEU A 74 -1.41 12.45 0.49
CA LEU A 74 -0.49 11.83 1.45
C LEU A 74 -1.21 10.80 2.31
N ASP A 75 -2.37 11.12 2.85
CA ASP A 75 -3.19 10.20 3.66
C ASP A 75 -3.60 8.96 2.86
N ALA A 76 -4.08 9.14 1.63
CA ALA A 76 -4.44 8.03 0.74
C ALA A 76 -3.23 7.13 0.42
N ARG A 77 -2.03 7.70 0.31
CA ARG A 77 -0.79 6.94 0.11
C ARG A 77 -0.43 6.14 1.37
N ASP A 78 -0.52 6.76 2.55
CA ASP A 78 -0.22 6.11 3.83
C ASP A 78 -1.20 4.95 4.10
N GLU A 79 -2.50 5.14 3.87
CA GLU A 79 -3.51 4.08 3.94
C GLU A 79 -3.22 2.92 2.99
N LYS A 80 -2.82 3.24 1.76
CA LYS A 80 -2.46 2.21 0.78
C LYS A 80 -1.25 1.40 1.24
N THR A 81 -0.23 2.06 1.78
CA THR A 81 0.98 1.40 2.30
C THR A 81 0.64 0.51 3.49
N ALA A 82 -0.08 1.02 4.48
CA ALA A 82 -0.53 0.25 5.63
C ALA A 82 -1.38 -0.98 5.23
N SER A 83 -2.22 -0.82 4.20
CA SER A 83 -3.04 -1.92 3.65
C SER A 83 -2.19 -3.00 2.98
N ILE A 84 -1.09 -2.64 2.31
CA ILE A 84 -0.15 -3.60 1.71
C ILE A 84 0.61 -4.34 2.80
N GLU A 85 1.16 -3.65 3.78
CA GLU A 85 1.87 -4.25 4.92
C GLU A 85 0.98 -5.25 5.69
N ALA A 86 -0.30 -4.91 5.86
CA ALA A 86 -1.27 -5.81 6.48
C ALA A 86 -1.50 -7.09 5.67
N LEU A 87 -1.53 -7.00 4.31
CA LEU A 87 -1.62 -8.17 3.44
C LEU A 87 -0.35 -9.01 3.49
N GLU A 88 0.82 -8.40 3.49
CA GLU A 88 2.10 -9.10 3.55
C GLU A 88 2.25 -9.86 4.88
N LYS A 89 1.89 -9.24 6.00
CA LYS A 89 1.83 -9.89 7.31
C LYS A 89 0.89 -11.11 7.31
N ARG A 90 -0.29 -10.94 6.69
CA ARG A 90 -1.29 -12.02 6.60
C ARG A 90 -0.78 -13.16 5.72
N ALA A 91 -0.17 -12.87 4.58
CA ALA A 91 0.45 -13.85 3.70
C ALA A 91 1.56 -14.64 4.40
N ALA A 92 2.47 -13.96 5.09
CA ALA A 92 3.56 -14.60 5.83
C ALA A 92 3.02 -15.56 6.90
N LYS A 93 1.93 -15.19 7.59
CA LYS A 93 1.25 -16.07 8.56
C LYS A 93 0.65 -17.30 7.89
N LEU A 94 -0.06 -17.13 6.76
CA LEU A 94 -0.70 -18.22 6.02
C LEU A 94 0.35 -19.21 5.49
N VAL A 95 1.41 -18.68 4.91
CA VAL A 95 2.56 -19.47 4.43
C VAL A 95 3.13 -20.32 5.56
N LYS A 96 3.47 -19.68 6.70
CA LYS A 96 4.04 -20.39 7.85
C LYS A 96 3.11 -21.46 8.43
N THR A 97 1.80 -21.27 8.32
CA THR A 97 0.82 -22.15 8.99
C THR A 97 0.38 -23.30 8.10
N TYR A 98 0.23 -23.08 6.78
CA TYR A 98 -0.45 -24.04 5.89
C TYR A 98 0.42 -24.55 4.74
N LEU A 99 1.54 -23.86 4.41
CA LEU A 99 2.45 -24.30 3.36
C LEU A 99 3.73 -24.83 3.99
N ASP A 100 4.14 -26.04 3.59
CA ASP A 100 5.34 -26.67 4.13
C ASP A 100 6.60 -25.88 3.79
N HIS A 101 7.53 -25.78 4.74
CA HIS A 101 8.79 -25.06 4.60
C HIS A 101 9.60 -25.48 3.36
N ASP A 102 9.59 -26.78 3.02
CA ASP A 102 10.32 -27.33 1.88
C ASP A 102 9.73 -26.90 0.53
N VAL A 103 8.44 -26.61 0.50
CA VAL A 103 7.72 -26.12 -0.69
C VAL A 103 8.08 -24.66 -0.95
N ILE A 104 8.32 -23.88 0.11
CA ILE A 104 8.59 -22.44 0.02
C ILE A 104 10.07 -22.16 -0.27
N ASN A 105 10.99 -22.96 0.27
CA ASN A 105 12.43 -22.78 0.05
C ASN A 105 12.86 -22.97 -1.42
N ASN A 106 12.06 -23.69 -2.21
CA ASN A 106 12.29 -23.87 -3.65
C ASN A 106 11.51 -22.89 -4.53
N HIS A 107 10.59 -22.12 -3.97
CA HIS A 107 9.75 -21.17 -4.69
C HIS A 107 9.76 -19.83 -3.96
N HIS A 108 9.91 -18.75 -4.69
CA HIS A 108 10.02 -17.41 -4.15
C HIS A 108 8.77 -17.03 -3.34
N VAL A 109 8.97 -16.58 -2.11
CA VAL A 109 7.93 -15.88 -1.33
C VAL A 109 7.41 -14.72 -2.20
N PRO A 110 6.10 -14.44 -2.21
CA PRO A 110 5.55 -13.37 -3.03
C PRO A 110 6.28 -12.06 -2.74
N VAL A 111 6.89 -11.52 -3.79
CA VAL A 111 7.64 -10.26 -3.72
C VAL A 111 6.68 -9.08 -3.57
N THR A 112 5.45 -9.23 -4.07
CA THR A 112 4.48 -8.14 -4.08
C THR A 112 3.05 -8.64 -3.97
N ILE A 113 2.33 -8.17 -2.97
CA ILE A 113 0.87 -8.38 -2.84
C ILE A 113 0.18 -7.02 -2.90
N LYS A 114 -0.84 -6.88 -3.73
CA LYS A 114 -1.57 -5.61 -3.84
C LYS A 114 -3.05 -5.77 -4.13
N TRP A 115 -3.82 -4.80 -3.67
CA TRP A 115 -5.20 -4.61 -4.09
C TRP A 115 -5.24 -3.99 -5.49
N VAL A 116 -6.15 -4.50 -6.32
CA VAL A 116 -6.39 -3.96 -7.68
C VAL A 116 -7.86 -3.72 -7.92
N THR A 117 -8.18 -2.71 -8.73
CA THR A 117 -9.57 -2.33 -9.05
C THR A 117 -10.06 -2.90 -10.38
N ASN A 118 -9.16 -3.47 -11.17
CA ASN A 118 -9.45 -3.95 -12.53
C ASN A 118 -9.74 -5.46 -12.63
N GLN A 119 -9.96 -6.14 -11.50
CA GLN A 119 -10.38 -7.55 -11.46
C GLN A 119 -11.87 -7.63 -11.14
N ASN A 120 -12.71 -7.77 -12.19
CA ASN A 120 -14.17 -7.83 -12.06
C ASN A 120 -14.72 -9.26 -12.10
N SER A 121 -14.01 -10.21 -12.73
CA SER A 121 -14.44 -11.61 -12.92
C SER A 121 -13.73 -12.62 -12.00
N ARG A 122 -12.71 -12.21 -11.26
CA ARG A 122 -11.95 -13.05 -10.33
C ARG A 122 -11.63 -12.30 -9.06
N TRP A 123 -11.43 -13.05 -7.96
CA TRP A 123 -11.11 -12.48 -6.66
C TRP A 123 -9.61 -12.25 -6.45
N GLY A 124 -8.78 -13.06 -7.11
CA GLY A 124 -7.33 -12.95 -7.05
C GLY A 124 -6.67 -13.33 -8.37
N SER A 125 -5.38 -13.16 -8.46
CA SER A 125 -4.51 -13.73 -9.49
C SER A 125 -3.07 -13.79 -9.01
N CYS A 126 -2.39 -14.88 -9.33
CA CYS A 126 -0.97 -15.08 -9.12
C CYS A 126 -0.20 -15.04 -10.44
N THR A 127 1.00 -14.48 -10.42
CA THR A 127 2.01 -14.62 -11.49
C THR A 127 3.22 -15.29 -10.85
N PRO A 128 3.34 -16.62 -10.95
CA PRO A 128 4.36 -17.40 -10.23
C PRO A 128 5.79 -16.95 -10.53
N ASP A 129 6.12 -16.70 -11.79
CA ASP A 129 7.47 -16.31 -12.23
C ASP A 129 7.95 -15.01 -11.59
N ASP A 130 7.03 -14.09 -11.32
CA ASP A 130 7.33 -12.80 -10.72
C ASP A 130 7.06 -12.75 -9.20
N GLY A 131 6.46 -13.79 -8.62
CA GLY A 131 6.00 -13.79 -7.24
C GLY A 131 4.96 -12.70 -6.94
N LYS A 132 4.15 -12.30 -7.96
CA LYS A 132 3.18 -11.21 -7.82
C LYS A 132 1.77 -11.74 -7.58
N ILE A 133 1.15 -11.30 -6.49
CA ILE A 133 -0.24 -11.58 -6.15
C ILE A 133 -1.06 -10.30 -6.21
N ARG A 134 -2.20 -10.38 -6.88
CA ARG A 134 -3.18 -9.30 -6.98
C ARG A 134 -4.50 -9.77 -6.42
N LEU A 135 -5.07 -9.01 -5.51
CA LEU A 135 -6.40 -9.27 -4.94
C LEU A 135 -7.38 -8.19 -5.39
N SER A 136 -8.60 -8.59 -5.74
CA SER A 136 -9.65 -7.62 -6.05
C SER A 136 -9.97 -6.75 -4.83
N HIS A 137 -10.06 -5.43 -5.03
CA HIS A 137 -10.46 -4.49 -3.98
C HIS A 137 -11.83 -4.82 -3.36
N ARG A 138 -12.70 -5.51 -4.09
CA ARG A 138 -14.02 -5.96 -3.62
C ARG A 138 -13.94 -6.91 -2.43
N LEU A 139 -12.82 -7.64 -2.26
CA LEU A 139 -12.59 -8.48 -1.08
C LEU A 139 -12.43 -7.69 0.22
N ARG A 140 -12.09 -6.39 0.16
CA ARG A 140 -11.81 -5.58 1.37
C ARG A 140 -13.01 -5.48 2.31
N GLU A 141 -14.23 -5.60 1.77
CA GLU A 141 -15.49 -5.55 2.52
C GLU A 141 -15.94 -6.94 3.01
N MET A 142 -15.23 -7.99 2.61
CA MET A 142 -15.57 -9.35 3.00
C MET A 142 -14.97 -9.75 4.35
N PRO A 143 -15.55 -10.76 5.01
CA PRO A 143 -14.99 -11.28 6.26
C PRO A 143 -13.54 -11.74 6.09
N ALA A 144 -12.76 -11.61 7.17
CA ALA A 144 -11.32 -11.91 7.15
C ALA A 144 -11.00 -13.32 6.64
N TYR A 145 -11.85 -14.31 6.99
CA TYR A 145 -11.64 -15.69 6.57
C TYR A 145 -11.82 -15.88 5.05
N VAL A 146 -12.65 -15.07 4.38
CA VAL A 146 -12.79 -15.10 2.92
C VAL A 146 -11.54 -14.49 2.25
N ILE A 147 -11.06 -13.36 2.77
CA ILE A 147 -9.82 -12.73 2.27
C ILE A 147 -8.63 -13.70 2.43
N GLU A 148 -8.53 -14.36 3.57
CA GLU A 148 -7.48 -15.34 3.85
C GLU A 148 -7.56 -16.57 2.94
N CYS A 149 -8.75 -17.05 2.65
CA CYS A 149 -8.98 -18.16 1.73
C CYS A 149 -8.49 -17.83 0.32
N VAL A 150 -8.90 -16.69 -0.22
CA VAL A 150 -8.46 -16.24 -1.55
C VAL A 150 -6.94 -15.97 -1.58
N LEU A 151 -6.41 -15.35 -0.53
CA LEU A 151 -4.97 -15.11 -0.45
C LEU A 151 -4.18 -16.42 -0.39
N LEU A 152 -4.63 -17.41 0.38
CA LEU A 152 -4.00 -18.73 0.44
C LEU A 152 -4.08 -19.46 -0.91
N HIS A 153 -5.21 -19.38 -1.61
CA HIS A 153 -5.38 -19.90 -2.97
C HIS A 153 -4.29 -19.34 -3.92
N GLU A 154 -4.09 -18.03 -3.92
CA GLU A 154 -3.07 -17.40 -4.76
C GLU A 154 -1.63 -17.74 -4.31
N LEU A 155 -1.41 -17.92 -3.01
CA LEU A 155 -0.12 -18.35 -2.47
C LEU A 155 0.22 -19.79 -2.89
N ILE A 156 -0.76 -20.69 -2.92
CA ILE A 156 -0.57 -22.06 -3.38
C ILE A 156 -0.17 -22.08 -4.87
N HIS A 157 -0.72 -21.19 -5.69
CA HIS A 157 -0.34 -21.08 -7.10
C HIS A 157 1.11 -20.70 -7.36
N LEU A 158 1.85 -20.22 -6.37
CA LEU A 158 3.30 -20.06 -6.48
C LEU A 158 4.03 -21.39 -6.59
N VAL A 159 3.43 -22.50 -6.12
CA VAL A 159 4.05 -23.82 -6.02
C VAL A 159 3.27 -24.90 -6.77
N VAL A 160 1.99 -24.71 -6.97
CA VAL A 160 1.11 -25.62 -7.70
C VAL A 160 0.30 -24.80 -8.71
N SER A 161 0.63 -24.95 -9.99
CA SER A 161 0.06 -24.11 -11.06
C SER A 161 -1.39 -24.43 -11.40
N ASP A 162 -1.87 -25.61 -11.06
CA ASP A 162 -3.21 -26.12 -11.38
C ASP A 162 -4.03 -26.46 -10.12
N HIS A 163 -5.31 -26.67 -10.29
CA HIS A 163 -6.20 -27.08 -9.20
C HIS A 163 -6.24 -28.62 -9.06
N SER A 164 -5.06 -29.26 -9.03
CA SER A 164 -4.89 -30.70 -8.85
C SER A 164 -5.22 -31.16 -7.42
N ALA A 165 -5.19 -32.48 -7.17
CA ALA A 165 -5.35 -33.02 -5.83
C ALA A 165 -4.37 -32.42 -4.81
N LYS A 166 -3.14 -32.12 -5.25
CA LYS A 166 -2.11 -31.46 -4.43
C LYS A 166 -2.51 -30.03 -4.04
N PHE A 167 -3.14 -29.28 -4.94
CA PHE A 167 -3.68 -27.94 -4.63
C PHE A 167 -4.71 -28.02 -3.51
N TYR A 168 -5.69 -28.94 -3.64
CA TYR A 168 -6.73 -29.12 -2.63
C TYR A 168 -6.21 -29.71 -1.32
N GLU A 169 -5.13 -30.48 -1.34
CA GLU A 169 -4.45 -30.93 -0.12
C GLU A 169 -4.01 -29.71 0.72
N PHE A 170 -3.43 -28.69 0.11
CA PHE A 170 -3.06 -27.44 0.79
C PHE A 170 -4.29 -26.64 1.22
N MET A 171 -5.29 -26.45 0.34
CA MET A 171 -6.49 -25.69 0.66
C MET A 171 -7.25 -26.29 1.85
N ASN A 172 -7.35 -27.61 1.92
CA ASN A 172 -8.06 -28.33 2.99
C ASN A 172 -7.36 -28.21 4.36
N ARG A 173 -6.12 -27.76 4.42
CA ARG A 173 -5.46 -27.42 5.69
C ARG A 173 -6.02 -26.14 6.31
N TYR A 174 -6.72 -25.29 5.52
CA TYR A 174 -7.33 -24.07 6.00
C TYR A 174 -8.70 -24.35 6.63
N PRO A 175 -8.89 -24.13 7.96
CA PRO A 175 -10.09 -24.57 8.67
C PRO A 175 -11.40 -23.94 8.20
N HIS A 176 -11.31 -22.81 7.49
CA HIS A 176 -12.48 -22.07 7.01
C HIS A 176 -12.69 -22.20 5.50
N PHE A 177 -12.04 -23.16 4.84
CA PHE A 177 -12.09 -23.32 3.40
C PHE A 177 -13.53 -23.53 2.90
N GLU A 178 -14.23 -24.55 3.37
CA GLU A 178 -15.62 -24.82 2.99
C GLU A 178 -16.56 -23.64 3.26
N LYS A 179 -16.38 -22.97 4.41
CA LYS A 179 -17.18 -21.81 4.77
C LYS A 179 -16.91 -20.62 3.84
N ALA A 180 -15.68 -20.45 3.37
CA ALA A 180 -15.31 -19.37 2.47
C ALA A 180 -15.78 -19.63 1.04
N GLU A 181 -15.81 -20.90 0.58
CA GLU A 181 -16.39 -21.26 -0.71
C GLU A 181 -17.91 -21.05 -0.76
N ALA A 182 -18.58 -21.23 0.36
CA ALA A 182 -20.03 -21.06 0.48
C ALA A 182 -20.48 -19.60 0.64
N TYR A 183 -19.53 -18.64 0.78
CA TYR A 183 -19.83 -17.23 0.96
C TYR A 183 -20.06 -16.54 -0.37
#